data_a0d93c95868c42f1b335fc7682f27d67
#
_entry.id   a0d93c95868c42f1b335fc7682f27d67
#
_cell.length_a   1.000
_cell.length_b   1.000
_cell.length_c   1.000
_cell.angle_alpha   90.00
_cell.angle_beta   90.00
_cell.angle_gamma   90.00
#
_symmetry.space_group_name_H-M   'P 1'
#
loop_
_entity.id
_entity.type
_entity.pdbx_description
1 polymer ?
#
loop_
_entity_poly.entity_id
_entity_poly.type
_entity_poly.pdbx_seq_one_letter_code
_entity_poly.pdbx_strand_id
1 'polypeptide(L)'
;MIATSADGDLRVALNILETVHAINGDKLSIDAVKDFVKKQHFAYDKKATKLYDYLAAYSDSMASSDTDAALYYLTILLKNGDLPSVVRRLREIPYTYIGLANAEQVTQIVVAANQAEKIGMPKAKYPLMFATMLMCLSPKSGSFGQVWEQLDQDTQYPGHHPMPRGLRDMHYKHSEEITGGVLIENPFEQPFQIAKQNYMPKGFEGKRYYFAKDNLNEKKLEQQYLKLHKYIYGQDYKK
;
A
#
# COMPACT_ATOMS: atom_id res chain seq x y z
N MET A 1 26.70 -24.16 12.55
CA MET A 1 25.80 -24.58 11.47
C MET A 1 24.32 -24.60 11.94
N ILE A 2 23.89 -25.41 12.91
CA ILE A 2 22.49 -25.41 13.41
C ILE A 2 22.09 -24.00 13.87
N ALA A 3 22.89 -23.33 14.68
CA ALA A 3 22.63 -21.96 15.14
C ALA A 3 22.48 -20.95 14.00
N THR A 4 23.27 -21.07 12.95
CA THR A 4 23.18 -20.22 11.74
C THR A 4 21.90 -20.52 10.96
N SER A 5 21.51 -21.79 10.86
CA SER A 5 20.28 -22.21 10.16
C SER A 5 19.00 -21.90 10.95
N ALA A 6 19.13 -21.69 12.26
CA ALA A 6 18.05 -21.32 13.17
C ALA A 6 17.89 -19.79 13.32
N ASP A 7 18.73 -18.99 12.64
CA ASP A 7 18.74 -17.52 12.69
C ASP A 7 18.70 -16.97 14.13
N GLY A 8 19.41 -17.66 15.06
CA GLY A 8 19.47 -17.30 16.48
C GLY A 8 18.28 -17.78 17.33
N ASP A 9 17.27 -18.41 16.75
CA ASP A 9 16.14 -18.99 17.53
C ASP A 9 16.51 -20.35 18.13
N LEU A 10 16.65 -20.36 19.47
CA LEU A 10 17.04 -21.57 20.22
C LEU A 10 16.03 -22.72 20.06
N ARG A 11 14.73 -22.41 19.95
CA ARG A 11 13.66 -23.42 19.79
C ARG A 11 13.79 -24.11 18.44
N VAL A 12 14.04 -23.34 17.37
CA VAL A 12 14.29 -23.88 16.02
C VAL A 12 15.56 -24.73 16.02
N ALA A 13 16.64 -24.27 16.67
CA ALA A 13 17.88 -25.03 16.77
C ALA A 13 17.70 -26.38 17.47
N LEU A 14 16.97 -26.42 18.59
CA LEU A 14 16.66 -27.64 19.31
C LEU A 14 15.78 -28.59 18.49
N ASN A 15 14.75 -28.08 17.82
CA ASN A 15 13.88 -28.89 16.95
C ASN A 15 14.68 -29.54 15.80
N ILE A 16 15.63 -28.82 15.19
CA ILE A 16 16.51 -29.39 14.17
C ILE A 16 17.34 -30.53 14.76
N LEU A 17 17.94 -30.33 15.92
CA LEU A 17 18.77 -31.31 16.59
C LEU A 17 17.97 -32.58 16.97
N GLU A 18 16.81 -32.42 17.59
CA GLU A 18 15.90 -33.52 17.98
C GLU A 18 15.43 -34.31 16.78
N THR A 19 15.06 -33.62 15.68
CA THR A 19 14.59 -34.29 14.45
C THR A 19 15.71 -35.08 13.77
N VAL A 20 16.92 -34.50 13.69
CA VAL A 20 18.06 -35.22 13.09
C VAL A 20 18.47 -36.41 13.96
N HIS A 21 18.41 -36.30 15.28
CA HIS A 21 18.63 -37.42 16.20
C HIS A 21 17.55 -38.50 16.06
N ALA A 22 16.26 -38.13 15.96
CA ALA A 22 15.16 -39.08 15.76
C ALA A 22 15.28 -39.88 14.46
N ILE A 23 15.81 -39.24 13.38
CA ILE A 23 15.98 -39.91 12.08
C ILE A 23 17.24 -40.81 12.04
N ASN A 24 18.36 -40.36 12.66
CA ASN A 24 19.66 -41.01 12.50
C ASN A 24 20.14 -41.75 13.76
N GLY A 25 19.37 -41.73 14.84
CA GLY A 25 19.76 -42.31 16.13
C GLY A 25 21.04 -41.68 16.71
N ASP A 26 21.87 -42.47 17.34
CA ASP A 26 23.14 -42.01 17.95
C ASP A 26 24.23 -41.64 16.94
N LYS A 27 23.96 -41.80 15.63
CA LYS A 27 24.89 -41.43 14.54
C LYS A 27 24.67 -39.97 14.08
N LEU A 28 24.75 -39.04 15.03
CA LEU A 28 24.72 -37.61 14.72
C LEU A 28 26.05 -37.24 14.00
N SER A 29 25.96 -36.92 12.70
CA SER A 29 27.08 -36.44 11.92
C SER A 29 26.79 -35.03 11.38
N ILE A 30 27.84 -34.27 11.10
CA ILE A 30 27.72 -32.95 10.47
C ILE A 30 27.02 -33.06 9.10
N ASP A 31 27.26 -34.14 8.38
CA ASP A 31 26.67 -34.36 7.06
C ASP A 31 25.17 -34.66 7.15
N ALA A 32 24.72 -35.45 8.14
CA ALA A 32 23.30 -35.68 8.40
C ALA A 32 22.56 -34.37 8.72
N VAL A 33 23.20 -33.49 9.52
CA VAL A 33 22.65 -32.14 9.80
C VAL A 33 22.60 -31.30 8.53
N LYS A 34 23.67 -31.32 7.71
CA LYS A 34 23.70 -30.59 6.44
C LYS A 34 22.61 -31.03 5.47
N ASP A 35 22.42 -32.32 5.33
CA ASP A 35 21.40 -32.90 4.43
C ASP A 35 19.97 -32.58 4.91
N PHE A 36 19.74 -32.64 6.22
CA PHE A 36 18.47 -32.25 6.80
C PHE A 36 18.18 -30.78 6.59
N VAL A 37 19.12 -29.90 6.89
CA VAL A 37 18.99 -28.45 6.71
C VAL A 37 18.78 -28.09 5.24
N LYS A 38 19.54 -28.72 4.31
CA LYS A 38 19.31 -28.53 2.87
C LYS A 38 17.92 -28.97 2.42
N LYS A 39 17.43 -30.12 2.88
CA LYS A 39 16.07 -30.61 2.57
C LYS A 39 15.00 -29.68 3.14
N GLN A 40 15.21 -29.15 4.35
CA GLN A 40 14.30 -28.22 5.00
C GLN A 40 14.26 -26.87 4.27
N HIS A 41 15.42 -26.31 3.89
CA HIS A 41 15.49 -25.11 3.07
C HIS A 41 14.82 -25.29 1.70
N PHE A 42 15.08 -26.41 1.02
CA PHE A 42 14.48 -26.68 -0.26
C PHE A 42 12.95 -26.89 -0.19
N ALA A 43 12.46 -27.49 0.89
CA ALA A 43 11.02 -27.63 1.16
C ALA A 43 10.39 -26.29 1.55
N TYR A 44 11.12 -25.44 2.30
CA TYR A 44 10.70 -24.11 2.67
C TYR A 44 10.64 -23.18 1.46
N ASP A 45 11.65 -23.16 0.60
CA ASP A 45 11.70 -22.38 -0.63
C ASP A 45 10.57 -22.74 -1.58
N LYS A 46 10.30 -24.04 -1.79
CA LYS A 46 9.15 -24.50 -2.59
C LYS A 46 7.82 -24.11 -1.98
N LYS A 47 7.68 -24.16 -0.67
CA LYS A 47 6.46 -23.76 0.05
C LYS A 47 6.29 -22.25 -0.03
N ALA A 48 7.35 -21.48 0.16
CA ALA A 48 7.34 -20.04 0.05
C ALA A 48 6.96 -19.59 -1.36
N THR A 49 7.58 -20.15 -2.41
CA THR A 49 7.24 -19.83 -3.80
C THR A 49 5.76 -20.08 -4.08
N LYS A 50 5.23 -21.24 -3.67
CA LYS A 50 3.79 -21.54 -3.82
C LYS A 50 2.88 -20.60 -3.06
N LEU A 51 3.28 -20.16 -1.85
CA LEU A 51 2.51 -19.18 -1.09
C LEU A 51 2.50 -17.80 -1.78
N TYR A 52 3.63 -17.39 -2.37
CA TYR A 52 3.68 -16.18 -3.20
C TYR A 52 2.77 -16.28 -4.43
N ASP A 53 2.74 -17.42 -5.12
CA ASP A 53 1.85 -17.66 -6.24
C ASP A 53 0.37 -17.55 -5.83
N TYR A 54 -0.01 -18.16 -4.70
CA TYR A 54 -1.38 -18.07 -4.17
C TYR A 54 -1.72 -16.64 -3.72
N LEU A 55 -0.76 -15.90 -3.16
CA LEU A 55 -0.96 -14.51 -2.76
C LEU A 55 -1.12 -13.59 -3.98
N ALA A 56 -0.38 -13.83 -5.05
CA ALA A 56 -0.56 -13.15 -6.33
C ALA A 56 -1.93 -13.44 -6.92
N ALA A 57 -2.30 -14.73 -7.04
CA ALA A 57 -3.61 -15.14 -7.55
C ALA A 57 -4.77 -14.56 -6.72
N TYR A 58 -4.64 -14.50 -5.39
CA TYR A 58 -5.60 -13.84 -4.50
C TYR A 58 -5.74 -12.36 -4.84
N SER A 59 -4.62 -11.65 -5.00
CA SER A 59 -4.60 -10.22 -5.30
C SER A 59 -5.20 -9.94 -6.69
N ASP A 60 -4.84 -10.72 -7.69
CA ASP A 60 -5.32 -10.57 -9.07
C ASP A 60 -6.82 -10.89 -9.20
N SER A 61 -7.30 -11.90 -8.47
CA SER A 61 -8.73 -12.23 -8.41
C SER A 61 -9.53 -11.09 -7.81
N MET A 62 -9.04 -10.44 -6.73
CA MET A 62 -9.69 -9.27 -6.13
C MET A 62 -9.67 -8.06 -7.08
N ALA A 63 -8.56 -7.84 -7.77
CA ALA A 63 -8.42 -6.76 -8.75
C ALA A 63 -9.39 -6.94 -9.93
N SER A 64 -9.54 -8.19 -10.38
CA SER A 64 -10.43 -8.57 -11.49
C SER A 64 -11.88 -8.76 -11.09
N SER A 65 -12.22 -8.57 -9.79
CA SER A 65 -13.58 -8.75 -9.25
C SER A 65 -14.11 -10.20 -9.33
N ASP A 66 -13.20 -11.20 -9.44
CA ASP A 66 -13.60 -12.61 -9.34
C ASP A 66 -13.68 -13.02 -7.86
N THR A 67 -14.90 -12.89 -7.32
CA THR A 67 -15.17 -13.13 -5.90
C THR A 67 -14.93 -14.58 -5.49
N ASP A 68 -15.32 -15.54 -6.32
CA ASP A 68 -15.19 -16.96 -5.99
C ASP A 68 -13.75 -17.42 -6.01
N ALA A 69 -12.97 -16.99 -7.00
CA ALA A 69 -11.53 -17.24 -7.04
C ALA A 69 -10.82 -16.58 -5.85
N ALA A 70 -11.14 -15.34 -5.52
CA ALA A 70 -10.55 -14.63 -4.37
C ALA A 70 -10.82 -15.37 -3.05
N LEU A 71 -12.05 -15.81 -2.81
CA LEU A 71 -12.42 -16.59 -1.62
C LEU A 71 -11.73 -17.98 -1.58
N TYR A 72 -11.55 -18.60 -2.74
CA TYR A 72 -10.82 -19.86 -2.85
C TYR A 72 -9.36 -19.70 -2.44
N TYR A 73 -8.64 -18.72 -3.01
CA TYR A 73 -7.24 -18.45 -2.68
C TYR A 73 -7.07 -17.94 -1.25
N LEU A 74 -7.98 -17.09 -0.74
CA LEU A 74 -8.03 -16.73 0.67
C LEU A 74 -8.03 -17.98 1.57
N THR A 75 -8.89 -18.93 1.25
CA THR A 75 -9.02 -20.17 2.04
C THR A 75 -7.73 -20.99 2.04
N ILE A 76 -7.06 -21.09 0.88
CA ILE A 76 -5.76 -21.77 0.78
C ILE A 76 -4.71 -21.07 1.66
N LEU A 77 -4.58 -19.74 1.55
CA LEU A 77 -3.63 -18.95 2.34
C LEU A 77 -3.85 -19.13 3.83
N LEU A 78 -5.10 -19.03 4.31
CA LEU A 78 -5.44 -19.21 5.72
C LEU A 78 -5.18 -20.64 6.24
N LYS A 79 -5.45 -21.67 5.43
CA LYS A 79 -5.12 -23.06 5.77
C LYS A 79 -3.62 -23.32 5.87
N ASN A 80 -2.82 -22.55 5.14
CA ASN A 80 -1.36 -22.57 5.23
C ASN A 80 -0.78 -21.68 6.34
N GLY A 81 -1.63 -20.99 7.11
CA GLY A 81 -1.23 -20.15 8.23
C GLY A 81 -0.77 -18.74 7.84
N ASP A 82 -0.98 -18.32 6.60
CA ASP A 82 -0.51 -17.02 6.09
C ASP A 82 -1.52 -15.88 6.30
N LEU A 83 -1.99 -15.74 7.55
CA LEU A 83 -2.81 -14.60 7.97
C LEU A 83 -2.10 -13.25 7.77
N PRO A 84 -0.81 -13.07 8.11
CA PRO A 84 -0.16 -11.77 8.01
C PRO A 84 -0.10 -11.22 6.57
N SER A 85 0.20 -12.07 5.58
CA SER A 85 0.27 -11.63 4.18
C SER A 85 -1.10 -11.25 3.63
N VAL A 86 -2.16 -11.99 3.99
CA VAL A 86 -3.55 -11.66 3.63
C VAL A 86 -3.94 -10.30 4.20
N VAL A 87 -3.68 -10.08 5.49
CA VAL A 87 -3.99 -8.80 6.16
C VAL A 87 -3.23 -7.64 5.50
N ARG A 88 -1.94 -7.83 5.20
CA ARG A 88 -1.15 -6.80 4.51
C ARG A 88 -1.75 -6.44 3.15
N ARG A 89 -2.16 -7.42 2.35
CA ARG A 89 -2.80 -7.18 1.05
C ARG A 89 -4.11 -6.41 1.16
N LEU A 90 -4.95 -6.75 2.12
CA LEU A 90 -6.21 -6.05 2.36
C LEU A 90 -6.03 -4.64 2.94
N ARG A 91 -4.86 -4.30 3.46
CA ARG A 91 -4.50 -2.93 3.87
C ARG A 91 -3.99 -2.07 2.72
N GLU A 92 -3.39 -2.67 1.69
CA GLU A 92 -2.70 -2.00 0.58
C GLU A 92 -3.59 -1.90 -0.68
N ILE A 93 -4.07 -3.03 -1.14
CA ILE A 93 -4.79 -3.17 -2.43
C ILE A 93 -6.03 -2.27 -2.55
N PRO A 94 -6.86 -2.06 -1.51
CA PRO A 94 -8.05 -1.21 -1.63
C PRO A 94 -7.73 0.23 -2.01
N TYR A 95 -6.64 0.79 -1.52
CA TYR A 95 -6.21 2.14 -1.91
C TYR A 95 -5.80 2.21 -3.37
N THR A 96 -5.14 1.17 -3.87
CA THR A 96 -4.63 1.12 -5.24
C THR A 96 -5.74 0.89 -6.27
N TYR A 97 -6.67 -0.02 -5.98
CA TYR A 97 -7.66 -0.47 -6.98
C TYR A 97 -9.05 0.15 -6.82
N ILE A 98 -9.48 0.48 -5.60
CA ILE A 98 -10.76 1.17 -5.36
C ILE A 98 -10.51 2.67 -5.27
N GLY A 99 -9.59 3.09 -4.39
CA GLY A 99 -9.23 4.49 -4.20
C GLY A 99 -10.46 5.38 -4.00
N LEU A 100 -10.57 6.43 -4.80
CA LEU A 100 -11.66 7.41 -4.75
C LEU A 100 -12.97 6.91 -5.37
N ALA A 101 -12.97 5.77 -6.05
CA ALA A 101 -14.22 5.20 -6.57
C ALA A 101 -15.20 4.84 -5.45
N ASN A 102 -14.68 4.40 -4.28
CA ASN A 102 -15.47 4.23 -3.06
C ASN A 102 -14.58 4.27 -1.80
N ALA A 103 -14.25 5.46 -1.33
CA ALA A 103 -13.39 5.66 -0.17
C ALA A 103 -13.96 5.05 1.14
N GLU A 104 -15.28 4.98 1.28
CA GLU A 104 -15.92 4.36 2.44
C GLU A 104 -15.64 2.86 2.49
N GLN A 105 -15.79 2.16 1.36
CA GLN A 105 -15.47 0.73 1.30
C GLN A 105 -13.99 0.45 1.51
N VAL A 106 -13.08 1.30 1.03
CA VAL A 106 -11.66 1.21 1.36
C VAL A 106 -11.44 1.18 2.87
N THR A 107 -12.08 2.13 3.58
CA THR A 107 -11.99 2.19 5.05
C THR A 107 -12.55 0.94 5.72
N GLN A 108 -13.72 0.47 5.30
CA GLN A 108 -14.36 -0.73 5.85
C GLN A 108 -13.49 -1.98 5.66
N ILE A 109 -12.88 -2.16 4.48
CA ILE A 109 -11.97 -3.28 4.19
C ILE A 109 -10.75 -3.24 5.12
N VAL A 110 -10.12 -2.09 5.27
CA VAL A 110 -8.95 -1.91 6.14
C VAL A 110 -9.28 -2.17 7.61
N VAL A 111 -10.44 -1.67 8.07
CA VAL A 111 -10.92 -1.93 9.44
C VAL A 111 -11.16 -3.42 9.66
N ALA A 112 -11.78 -4.13 8.71
CA ALA A 112 -12.02 -5.57 8.81
C ALA A 112 -10.71 -6.36 8.84
N ALA A 113 -9.72 -5.99 8.02
CA ALA A 113 -8.39 -6.59 8.02
C ALA A 113 -7.68 -6.39 9.37
N ASN A 114 -7.76 -5.19 9.96
CA ASN A 114 -7.19 -4.90 11.27
C ASN A 114 -7.87 -5.70 12.39
N GLN A 115 -9.20 -5.88 12.31
CA GLN A 115 -9.93 -6.72 13.26
C GLN A 115 -9.55 -8.19 13.12
N ALA A 116 -9.39 -8.70 11.90
CA ALA A 116 -8.95 -10.07 11.68
C ALA A 116 -7.61 -10.37 12.34
N GLU A 117 -6.64 -9.46 12.21
CA GLU A 117 -5.32 -9.59 12.85
C GLU A 117 -5.42 -9.67 14.38
N LYS A 118 -6.26 -8.82 14.99
CA LYS A 118 -6.46 -8.79 16.45
C LYS A 118 -7.18 -10.03 16.97
N ILE A 119 -8.17 -10.52 16.23
CA ILE A 119 -8.98 -11.67 16.62
C ILE A 119 -8.17 -12.98 16.47
N GLY A 120 -7.39 -13.09 15.38
CA GLY A 120 -6.65 -14.30 15.03
C GLY A 120 -7.53 -15.47 14.58
N MET A 121 -6.89 -16.53 14.09
CA MET A 121 -7.59 -17.75 13.69
C MET A 121 -8.16 -18.50 14.91
N PRO A 122 -9.28 -19.20 14.79
CA PRO A 122 -10.06 -19.46 13.57
C PRO A 122 -11.11 -18.40 13.25
N LYS A 123 -11.34 -17.40 14.08
CA LYS A 123 -12.44 -16.44 13.92
C LYS A 123 -12.11 -15.33 12.90
N ALA A 124 -10.84 -15.05 12.65
CA ALA A 124 -10.38 -14.07 11.65
C ALA A 124 -10.93 -14.31 10.24
N LYS A 125 -11.31 -15.54 9.91
CA LYS A 125 -11.87 -15.87 8.59
C LYS A 125 -13.09 -15.03 8.22
N TYR A 126 -13.95 -14.67 9.18
CA TYR A 126 -15.18 -13.92 8.88
C TYR A 126 -14.91 -12.47 8.44
N PRO A 127 -14.16 -11.65 9.20
CA PRO A 127 -13.81 -10.31 8.73
C PRO A 127 -12.94 -10.33 7.46
N LEU A 128 -12.12 -11.37 7.23
CA LEU A 128 -11.36 -11.50 5.99
C LEU A 128 -12.24 -11.83 4.78
N MET A 129 -13.23 -12.72 4.92
CA MET A 129 -14.21 -13.00 3.86
C MET A 129 -15.02 -11.73 3.53
N PHE A 130 -15.49 -11.01 4.56
CA PHE A 130 -16.17 -9.73 4.38
C PHE A 130 -15.31 -8.73 3.59
N ALA A 131 -14.07 -8.52 4.00
CA ALA A 131 -13.13 -7.61 3.35
C ALA A 131 -12.86 -8.02 1.88
N THR A 132 -12.65 -9.32 1.64
CA THR A 132 -12.42 -9.86 0.29
C THR A 132 -13.62 -9.65 -0.63
N MET A 133 -14.83 -9.93 -0.14
CA MET A 133 -16.05 -9.73 -0.92
C MET A 133 -16.29 -8.26 -1.23
N LEU A 134 -16.13 -7.36 -0.23
CA LEU A 134 -16.19 -5.91 -0.45
C LEU A 134 -15.18 -5.46 -1.49
N MET A 135 -13.94 -5.98 -1.42
CA MET A 135 -12.90 -5.64 -2.38
C MET A 135 -13.29 -6.05 -3.81
N CYS A 136 -13.84 -7.27 -4.00
CA CYS A 136 -14.25 -7.76 -5.30
C CYS A 136 -15.45 -6.97 -5.86
N LEU A 137 -16.45 -6.69 -5.02
CA LEU A 137 -17.71 -6.07 -5.41
C LEU A 137 -17.64 -4.53 -5.50
N SER A 138 -16.54 -3.92 -5.06
CA SER A 138 -16.36 -2.47 -5.15
C SER A 138 -16.02 -2.01 -6.55
N PRO A 139 -16.47 -0.81 -6.98
CA PRO A 139 -16.02 -0.22 -8.22
C PRO A 139 -14.50 -0.01 -8.22
N LYS A 140 -13.83 -0.27 -9.34
CA LYS A 140 -12.39 -0.12 -9.49
C LYS A 140 -12.05 1.23 -10.12
N SER A 141 -10.91 1.82 -9.70
CA SER A 141 -10.41 3.08 -10.22
C SER A 141 -9.00 2.97 -10.78
N GLY A 142 -8.02 2.67 -9.95
CA GLY A 142 -6.60 2.72 -10.35
C GLY A 142 -6.10 4.13 -10.70
N SER A 143 -6.84 5.20 -10.37
CA SER A 143 -6.47 6.59 -10.69
C SER A 143 -5.15 6.99 -10.03
N PHE A 144 -4.87 6.53 -8.81
CA PHE A 144 -3.65 6.88 -8.06
C PHE A 144 -2.37 6.40 -8.73
N GLY A 145 -2.39 5.25 -9.40
CA GLY A 145 -1.22 4.77 -10.14
C GLY A 145 -0.83 5.73 -11.26
N GLN A 146 -1.80 6.20 -12.05
CA GLN A 146 -1.55 7.17 -13.12
C GLN A 146 -1.08 8.53 -12.60
N VAL A 147 -1.68 9.01 -11.49
CA VAL A 147 -1.25 10.26 -10.84
C VAL A 147 0.21 10.13 -10.38
N TRP A 148 0.56 9.03 -9.74
CA TRP A 148 1.93 8.80 -9.26
C TRP A 148 2.93 8.74 -10.40
N GLU A 149 2.63 8.01 -11.47
CA GLU A 149 3.52 7.88 -12.63
C GLU A 149 3.85 9.24 -13.28
N GLN A 150 2.84 10.10 -13.43
CA GLN A 150 3.05 11.46 -13.93
C GLN A 150 3.87 12.33 -12.97
N LEU A 151 3.57 12.24 -11.67
CA LEU A 151 4.31 12.98 -10.65
C LEU A 151 5.76 12.51 -10.55
N ASP A 152 6.01 11.22 -10.62
CA ASP A 152 7.36 10.66 -10.57
C ASP A 152 8.22 11.17 -11.73
N GLN A 153 7.66 11.20 -12.95
CA GLN A 153 8.34 11.77 -14.10
C GLN A 153 8.66 13.25 -13.92
N ASP A 154 7.71 14.05 -13.43
CA ASP A 154 7.88 15.49 -13.28
C ASP A 154 8.81 15.88 -12.12
N THR A 155 8.96 15.00 -11.12
CA THR A 155 9.76 15.27 -9.93
C THR A 155 11.15 14.63 -9.96
N GLN A 156 11.57 14.03 -11.07
CA GLN A 156 12.91 13.42 -11.20
C GLN A 156 14.06 14.39 -10.86
N TYR A 157 13.86 15.67 -11.16
CA TYR A 157 14.87 16.72 -10.94
C TYR A 157 14.27 17.90 -10.16
N PRO A 158 13.94 17.73 -8.87
CA PRO A 158 13.20 18.73 -8.09
C PRO A 158 13.94 20.07 -7.95
N GLY A 159 15.27 20.07 -8.02
CA GLY A 159 16.08 21.28 -7.95
C GLY A 159 15.93 22.24 -9.14
N HIS A 160 15.37 21.77 -10.25
CA HIS A 160 15.13 22.59 -11.45
C HIS A 160 13.80 23.35 -11.40
N HIS A 161 12.95 23.06 -10.43
CA HIS A 161 11.63 23.65 -10.29
C HIS A 161 11.50 24.36 -8.94
N PRO A 162 11.92 25.65 -8.86
CA PRO A 162 11.92 26.37 -7.60
C PRO A 162 10.50 26.56 -7.08
N MET A 163 10.32 26.21 -5.82
CA MET A 163 9.08 26.42 -5.08
C MET A 163 8.74 27.92 -5.00
N PRO A 164 7.46 28.30 -5.08
CA PRO A 164 7.03 29.70 -4.86
C PRO A 164 7.58 30.24 -3.54
N ARG A 165 8.09 31.48 -3.58
CA ARG A 165 8.80 32.07 -2.42
C ARG A 165 7.95 32.11 -1.15
N GLY A 166 6.67 32.44 -1.26
CA GLY A 166 5.76 32.51 -0.12
C GLY A 166 5.48 31.18 0.57
N LEU A 167 5.76 30.02 -0.09
CA LEU A 167 5.56 28.69 0.51
C LEU A 167 6.77 28.19 1.31
N ARG A 168 7.86 28.96 1.37
CA ARG A 168 9.04 28.58 2.13
C ARG A 168 8.79 28.74 3.63
N ASP A 169 9.38 27.87 4.43
CA ASP A 169 9.31 27.96 5.86
C ASP A 169 9.94 29.26 6.38
N MET A 170 9.22 29.96 7.24
CA MET A 170 9.62 31.23 7.83
C MET A 170 10.24 31.09 9.25
N HIS A 171 10.31 29.89 9.79
CA HIS A 171 10.74 29.65 11.17
C HIS A 171 12.26 29.55 11.37
N TYR A 172 13.07 29.67 10.31
CA TYR A 172 14.53 29.63 10.43
C TYR A 172 15.18 31.02 10.25
N LYS A 173 16.38 31.18 10.79
CA LYS A 173 17.16 32.43 10.68
C LYS A 173 17.38 32.79 9.21
N HIS A 174 17.22 34.08 8.87
CA HIS A 174 17.35 34.62 7.51
C HIS A 174 16.26 34.20 6.50
N SER A 175 15.12 33.67 7.00
CA SER A 175 14.00 33.30 6.13
C SER A 175 13.47 34.50 5.32
N GLU A 176 13.45 35.71 5.86
CA GLU A 176 13.03 36.93 5.19
C GLU A 176 13.89 37.26 3.96
N GLU A 177 15.21 37.06 4.03
CA GLU A 177 16.14 37.29 2.91
C GLU A 177 15.85 36.31 1.75
N ILE A 178 15.49 35.07 2.07
CA ILE A 178 15.23 34.00 1.09
C ILE A 178 13.82 34.15 0.46
N THR A 179 12.84 34.53 1.24
CA THR A 179 11.46 34.73 0.77
C THR A 179 11.27 36.08 0.09
N GLY A 180 12.18 37.04 0.37
CA GLY A 180 12.04 38.43 -0.08
C GLY A 180 10.82 39.13 0.54
N GLY A 181 10.42 38.73 1.76
CA GLY A 181 9.26 39.26 2.46
C GLY A 181 7.90 38.84 1.90
N VAL A 182 7.86 37.90 0.95
CA VAL A 182 6.61 37.36 0.40
C VAL A 182 6.04 36.36 1.38
N LEU A 183 4.89 36.66 1.96
CA LEU A 183 4.16 35.78 2.87
C LEU A 183 3.08 35.01 2.13
N ILE A 184 2.83 33.79 2.59
CA ILE A 184 1.65 33.01 2.17
C ILE A 184 0.39 33.65 2.77
N GLU A 185 -0.67 33.78 1.97
CA GLU A 185 -1.97 34.17 2.50
C GLU A 185 -2.51 33.08 3.42
N ASN A 186 -2.91 33.45 4.63
CA ASN A 186 -3.51 32.51 5.57
C ASN A 186 -4.90 32.07 5.08
N PRO A 187 -5.11 30.79 4.73
CA PRO A 187 -6.41 30.33 4.23
C PRO A 187 -7.56 30.58 5.19
N PHE A 188 -7.33 30.53 6.51
CA PHE A 188 -8.38 30.73 7.52
C PHE A 188 -8.92 32.17 7.56
N GLU A 189 -8.19 33.13 7.01
CA GLU A 189 -8.59 34.56 6.91
C GLU A 189 -9.29 34.86 5.56
N GLN A 190 -9.32 33.87 4.66
CA GLN A 190 -9.89 34.03 3.33
C GLN A 190 -11.33 33.47 3.25
N PRO A 191 -12.17 33.97 2.33
CA PRO A 191 -13.48 33.40 2.06
C PRO A 191 -13.39 31.92 1.74
N PHE A 192 -14.30 31.14 2.32
CA PHE A 192 -14.35 29.67 2.20
C PHE A 192 -13.09 28.96 2.75
N GLN A 193 -12.23 29.66 3.49
CA GLN A 193 -10.94 29.17 3.98
C GLN A 193 -10.00 28.70 2.86
N ILE A 194 -10.05 29.39 1.72
CA ILE A 194 -9.24 29.08 0.53
C ILE A 194 -8.50 30.34 0.09
N ALA A 195 -7.17 30.32 0.16
CA ALA A 195 -6.33 31.39 -0.34
C ALA A 195 -6.14 31.31 -1.89
N LYS A 196 -6.25 32.45 -2.55
CA LYS A 196 -6.08 32.55 -4.01
C LYS A 196 -4.64 32.92 -4.35
N GLN A 197 -3.78 31.92 -4.33
CA GLN A 197 -2.36 32.10 -4.60
C GLN A 197 -1.78 30.92 -5.40
N ASN A 198 -0.58 31.09 -5.95
CA ASN A 198 0.08 30.00 -6.66
C ASN A 198 0.81 29.07 -5.71
N TYR A 199 0.47 27.79 -5.76
CA TYR A 199 1.09 26.72 -4.98
C TYR A 199 2.06 25.86 -5.82
N MET A 200 1.97 25.94 -7.16
CA MET A 200 2.80 25.12 -8.03
C MET A 200 4.16 25.75 -8.31
N PRO A 201 5.22 24.94 -8.44
CA PRO A 201 6.52 25.43 -8.89
C PRO A 201 6.45 26.08 -10.26
N LYS A 202 7.41 26.98 -10.51
CA LYS A 202 7.51 27.64 -11.82
C LYS A 202 7.67 26.61 -12.95
N GLY A 203 6.83 26.72 -13.96
CA GLY A 203 6.78 25.80 -15.11
C GLY A 203 5.72 24.70 -14.97
N PHE A 204 5.11 24.54 -13.79
CA PHE A 204 4.03 23.58 -13.55
C PHE A 204 2.68 24.26 -13.28
N GLU A 205 2.62 25.58 -13.39
CA GLU A 205 1.39 26.33 -13.17
C GLU A 205 0.29 25.88 -14.17
N GLY A 206 -0.84 25.46 -13.60
CA GLY A 206 -1.97 24.96 -14.38
C GLY A 206 -1.82 23.53 -14.89
N LYS A 207 -0.77 22.78 -14.49
CA LYS A 207 -0.65 21.36 -14.79
C LYS A 207 -1.65 20.57 -13.95
N ARG A 208 -2.30 19.61 -14.60
CA ARG A 208 -3.29 18.73 -13.97
C ARG A 208 -2.75 17.32 -13.89
N TYR A 209 -2.85 16.69 -12.69
CA TYR A 209 -2.42 15.33 -12.44
C TYR A 209 -3.60 14.36 -12.23
N TYR A 210 -4.67 14.82 -11.58
CA TYR A 210 -5.81 13.98 -11.30
C TYR A 210 -6.86 14.06 -12.41
N PHE A 211 -7.20 12.90 -12.98
CA PHE A 211 -8.28 12.68 -13.93
C PHE A 211 -9.17 11.58 -13.43
N ALA A 212 -10.45 11.86 -13.26
CA ALA A 212 -11.43 10.90 -12.79
C ALA A 212 -11.58 9.72 -13.75
N LYS A 213 -11.76 8.55 -13.18
CA LYS A 213 -12.16 7.37 -13.92
C LYS A 213 -13.67 7.36 -14.15
N ASP A 214 -14.12 6.46 -15.02
CA ASP A 214 -15.53 6.36 -15.39
C ASP A 214 -16.38 5.69 -14.30
N ASN A 215 -16.48 6.39 -13.15
CA ASN A 215 -17.39 6.03 -12.06
C ASN A 215 -18.04 7.30 -11.47
N LEU A 216 -19.21 7.12 -10.84
CA LEU A 216 -20.04 8.24 -10.37
C LEU A 216 -19.35 9.06 -9.27
N ASN A 217 -18.62 8.42 -8.36
CA ASN A 217 -18.00 9.10 -7.23
C ASN A 217 -16.81 9.97 -7.69
N GLU A 218 -15.93 9.42 -8.51
CA GLU A 218 -14.82 10.21 -9.04
C GLU A 218 -15.28 11.35 -9.94
N LYS A 219 -16.31 11.16 -10.77
CA LYS A 219 -16.89 12.25 -11.56
C LYS A 219 -17.41 13.39 -10.70
N LYS A 220 -18.04 13.09 -9.56
CA LYS A 220 -18.46 14.15 -8.60
C LYS A 220 -17.26 14.87 -7.98
N LEU A 221 -16.25 14.12 -7.56
CA LEU A 221 -15.02 14.68 -7.01
C LEU A 221 -14.27 15.53 -8.04
N GLU A 222 -14.22 15.10 -9.29
CA GLU A 222 -13.61 15.86 -10.38
C GLU A 222 -14.33 17.20 -10.61
N GLN A 223 -15.66 17.23 -10.59
CA GLN A 223 -16.41 18.48 -10.69
C GLN A 223 -16.06 19.45 -9.57
N GLN A 224 -15.94 18.94 -8.34
CA GLN A 224 -15.51 19.74 -7.20
C GLN A 224 -14.07 20.21 -7.37
N TYR A 225 -13.16 19.33 -7.76
CA TYR A 225 -11.76 19.63 -8.02
C TYR A 225 -11.59 20.74 -9.06
N LEU A 226 -12.31 20.69 -10.18
CA LEU A 226 -12.28 21.72 -11.22
C LEU A 226 -12.83 23.05 -10.72
N LYS A 227 -13.91 23.05 -9.91
CA LYS A 227 -14.44 24.28 -9.29
C LYS A 227 -13.45 24.92 -8.33
N LEU A 228 -12.78 24.12 -7.50
CA LEU A 228 -11.75 24.60 -6.59
C LEU A 228 -10.56 25.18 -7.32
N HIS A 229 -10.08 24.52 -8.37
CA HIS A 229 -8.99 25.04 -9.20
C HIS A 229 -9.35 26.39 -9.82
N LYS A 230 -10.53 26.50 -10.42
CA LYS A 230 -11.01 27.76 -10.99
C LYS A 230 -11.12 28.86 -9.95
N TYR A 231 -11.57 28.55 -8.72
CA TYR A 231 -11.64 29.50 -7.64
C TYR A 231 -10.27 30.00 -7.19
N ILE A 232 -9.30 29.10 -7.07
CA ILE A 232 -7.93 29.40 -6.60
C ILE A 232 -7.16 30.22 -7.65
N TYR A 233 -7.17 29.76 -8.91
CA TYR A 233 -6.33 30.31 -9.96
C TYR A 233 -7.04 31.25 -10.94
N GLY A 234 -8.34 31.45 -10.80
CA GLY A 234 -9.14 32.33 -11.66
C GLY A 234 -9.31 31.82 -13.10
N GLN A 235 -8.80 30.64 -13.41
CA GLN A 235 -8.79 30.06 -14.78
C GLN A 235 -9.05 28.55 -14.73
N ASP A 236 -9.52 28.02 -15.86
CA ASP A 236 -9.64 26.58 -16.03
C ASP A 236 -8.24 25.96 -16.31
N TYR A 237 -8.10 24.66 -16.13
CA TYR A 237 -6.87 23.98 -16.52
C TYR A 237 -6.56 24.18 -18.00
N LYS A 238 -5.29 24.36 -18.31
CA LYS A 238 -4.82 24.36 -19.70
C LYS A 238 -5.16 23.00 -20.32
N LYS A 239 -5.79 23.04 -21.50
CA LYS A 239 -6.08 21.83 -22.27
C LYS A 239 -4.81 21.21 -22.83
#